data_3acb3eb00d478557c043a0897fae3ea3
#
_entry.id   3acb3eb00d478557c043a0897fae3ea3
#
_cell.length_a   1.000
_cell.length_b   1.000
_cell.length_c   1.000
_cell.angle_alpha   90.00
_cell.angle_beta   90.00
_cell.angle_gamma   90.00
#
_symmetry.space_group_name_H-M   'P 1'
#
loop_
_entity.id
_entity.type
_entity.pdbx_description
1 polymer ?
#
loop_
_entity_poly.entity_id
_entity_poly.type
_entity_poly.pdbx_seq_one_letter_code
_entity_poly.pdbx_strand_id
1 'polypeptide(L)'
;EKLLEPYGQIGKIDSARRCGLYHFSLQKQPHFDLQSYWKCYQNDALGDLRIFSLPGVFSANELDNGTSLLLSTLTSPIQGKVLDVGCGAGVIGSMIKKYHPKADVTMTDIHAMAIQSARQTLAENQLEGQVIASDVFSHIEGKFDLIISNPPFHDGIDTAYCAVKELIQQAKWHLTAGGELR
;
A
#
# COMPACT_ATOMS: atom_id res chain seq x y z
N GLU A 1 -5.95 -6.90 -26.60
CA GLU A 1 -6.69 -7.85 -27.46
C GLU A 1 -6.37 -9.29 -27.07
N LYS A 2 -5.13 -9.75 -27.17
CA LYS A 2 -4.71 -11.15 -26.92
C LYS A 2 -5.18 -11.74 -25.58
N LEU A 3 -5.34 -10.93 -24.53
CA LEU A 3 -5.82 -11.39 -23.23
C LEU A 3 -7.31 -11.73 -23.20
N LEU A 4 -8.08 -11.12 -24.08
CA LEU A 4 -9.54 -11.29 -24.12
C LEU A 4 -10.00 -12.31 -25.17
N GLU A 5 -9.20 -12.51 -26.24
CA GLU A 5 -9.52 -13.46 -27.32
C GLU A 5 -9.94 -14.87 -26.86
N PRO A 6 -9.32 -15.46 -25.81
CA PRO A 6 -9.72 -16.79 -25.33
C PRO A 6 -11.12 -16.83 -24.71
N TYR A 7 -11.70 -15.68 -24.38
CA TYR A 7 -12.95 -15.57 -23.65
C TYR A 7 -14.12 -15.03 -24.47
N GLY A 8 -13.87 -14.52 -25.68
CA GLY A 8 -14.94 -13.97 -26.49
C GLY A 8 -14.48 -13.25 -27.73
N GLN A 9 -15.38 -12.52 -28.32
CA GLN A 9 -15.10 -11.72 -29.52
C GLN A 9 -14.72 -10.30 -29.15
N ILE A 10 -13.59 -9.85 -29.69
CA ILE A 10 -13.10 -8.49 -29.53
C ILE A 10 -13.02 -7.80 -30.89
N GLY A 11 -13.58 -6.62 -30.99
CA GLY A 11 -13.54 -5.79 -32.20
C GLY A 11 -13.11 -4.37 -31.87
N LYS A 12 -12.19 -3.82 -32.65
CA LYS A 12 -11.83 -2.41 -32.52
C LYS A 12 -12.91 -1.57 -33.16
N ILE A 13 -13.48 -0.63 -32.43
CA ILE A 13 -14.53 0.29 -32.90
C ILE A 13 -13.92 1.57 -33.45
N ASP A 14 -12.97 2.16 -32.70
CA ASP A 14 -12.40 3.47 -33.02
C ASP A 14 -11.00 3.64 -32.43
N SER A 15 -10.29 4.69 -32.88
CA SER A 15 -9.03 5.10 -32.27
C SER A 15 -8.86 6.62 -32.36
N ALA A 16 -8.51 7.24 -31.23
CA ALA A 16 -8.21 8.66 -31.13
C ALA A 16 -7.11 8.90 -30.10
N ARG A 17 -6.29 9.93 -30.31
CA ARG A 17 -5.27 10.39 -29.37
C ARG A 17 -4.35 9.28 -28.81
N ARG A 18 -3.94 8.35 -29.69
CA ARG A 18 -3.15 7.14 -29.36
C ARG A 18 -3.87 6.12 -28.48
N CYS A 19 -5.18 6.25 -28.29
CA CYS A 19 -6.03 5.28 -27.58
C CYS A 19 -6.86 4.49 -28.58
N GLY A 20 -7.14 3.22 -28.29
CA GLY A 20 -8.07 2.37 -29.04
C GLY A 20 -9.34 2.13 -28.23
N LEU A 21 -10.49 2.27 -28.86
CA LEU A 21 -11.79 1.84 -28.32
C LEU A 21 -12.12 0.47 -28.85
N TYR A 22 -12.38 -0.47 -27.95
CA TYR A 22 -12.72 -1.85 -28.31
C TYR A 22 -14.07 -2.23 -27.73
N HIS A 23 -14.83 -3.02 -28.48
CA HIS A 23 -16.00 -3.74 -27.99
C HIS A 23 -15.61 -5.19 -27.75
N PHE A 24 -16.00 -5.73 -26.62
CA PHE A 24 -15.77 -7.12 -26.27
C PHE A 24 -17.08 -7.80 -25.87
N SER A 25 -17.40 -8.91 -26.56
CA SER A 25 -18.54 -9.75 -26.24
C SER A 25 -18.04 -11.01 -25.55
N LEU A 26 -18.31 -11.13 -24.24
CA LEU A 26 -17.95 -12.29 -23.44
C LEU A 26 -18.77 -13.51 -23.88
N GLN A 27 -18.10 -14.59 -24.26
CA GLN A 27 -18.71 -15.86 -24.66
C GLN A 27 -18.40 -17.00 -23.70
N LYS A 28 -17.28 -16.90 -22.97
CA LYS A 28 -16.82 -17.89 -22.00
C LYS A 28 -16.44 -17.18 -20.70
N GLN A 29 -17.05 -17.61 -19.61
CA GLN A 29 -16.72 -17.08 -18.28
C GLN A 29 -15.25 -17.38 -17.95
N PRO A 30 -14.42 -16.37 -17.65
CA PRO A 30 -13.08 -16.62 -17.16
C PRO A 30 -13.14 -17.25 -15.77
N HIS A 31 -12.29 -18.22 -15.53
CA HIS A 31 -12.07 -18.73 -14.18
C HIS A 31 -11.14 -17.74 -13.47
N PHE A 32 -11.62 -17.15 -12.39
CA PHE A 32 -10.84 -16.25 -11.55
C PHE A 32 -10.61 -16.90 -10.18
N ASP A 33 -9.35 -17.04 -9.82
CA ASP A 33 -8.92 -17.46 -8.49
C ASP A 33 -7.94 -16.44 -7.92
N LEU A 34 -8.40 -15.64 -6.95
CA LEU A 34 -7.58 -14.61 -6.31
C LEU A 34 -6.33 -15.20 -5.65
N GLN A 35 -6.41 -16.45 -5.17
CA GLN A 35 -5.28 -17.09 -4.49
C GLN A 35 -4.07 -17.26 -5.41
N SER A 36 -4.31 -17.49 -6.71
CA SER A 36 -3.24 -17.63 -7.70
C SER A 36 -2.45 -16.35 -7.98
N TYR A 37 -2.97 -15.19 -7.56
CA TYR A 37 -2.34 -13.89 -7.80
C TYR A 37 -1.47 -13.39 -6.66
N TRP A 38 -1.52 -14.04 -5.49
CA TRP A 38 -0.66 -13.67 -4.38
C TRP A 38 0.81 -13.90 -4.72
N LYS A 39 1.61 -12.89 -4.39
CA LYS A 39 3.06 -12.98 -4.39
C LYS A 39 3.57 -12.82 -2.98
N CYS A 40 4.71 -13.44 -2.71
CA CYS A 40 5.40 -13.32 -1.43
C CYS A 40 6.88 -13.11 -1.68
N TYR A 41 7.48 -12.18 -0.96
CA TYR A 41 8.93 -12.02 -0.93
C TYR A 41 9.45 -11.86 0.50
N GLN A 42 10.74 -12.12 0.66
CA GLN A 42 11.53 -11.85 1.84
C GLN A 42 12.75 -11.02 1.45
N ASN A 43 13.29 -10.26 2.40
CA ASN A 43 14.50 -9.48 2.21
C ASN A 43 15.27 -9.45 3.54
N ASP A 44 16.59 -9.59 3.50
CA ASP A 44 17.44 -9.65 4.70
C ASP A 44 17.27 -8.41 5.59
N ALA A 45 17.03 -7.23 4.99
CA ALA A 45 16.77 -6.00 5.73
C ALA A 45 15.45 -6.02 6.54
N LEU A 46 14.53 -6.94 6.22
CA LEU A 46 13.25 -7.14 6.91
C LEU A 46 13.31 -8.30 7.92
N GLY A 47 14.48 -8.93 8.08
CA GLY A 47 14.63 -10.13 8.90
C GLY A 47 13.81 -11.29 8.34
N ASP A 48 13.03 -11.95 9.20
CA ASP A 48 12.18 -13.08 8.85
C ASP A 48 10.77 -12.69 8.39
N LEU A 49 10.48 -11.36 8.20
CA LEU A 49 9.19 -10.93 7.68
C LEU A 49 8.96 -11.41 6.25
N ARG A 50 7.79 -11.95 6.02
CA ARG A 50 7.26 -12.29 4.70
C ARG A 50 6.26 -11.24 4.27
N ILE A 51 6.50 -10.63 3.13
CA ILE A 51 5.63 -9.58 2.57
C ILE A 51 4.77 -10.20 1.49
N PHE A 52 3.46 -10.06 1.65
CA PHE A 52 2.46 -10.57 0.72
C PHE A 52 1.86 -9.43 -0.08
N SER A 53 1.71 -9.62 -1.38
CA SER A 53 1.16 -8.60 -2.26
C SER A 53 0.27 -9.17 -3.35
N LEU A 54 -0.73 -8.40 -3.72
CA LEU A 54 -1.57 -8.60 -4.89
C LEU A 54 -1.08 -7.76 -6.06
N PRO A 55 -1.49 -8.06 -7.30
CA PRO A 55 -1.13 -7.27 -8.48
C PRO A 55 -1.51 -5.79 -8.33
N GLY A 56 -0.65 -4.90 -8.81
CA GLY A 56 -0.85 -3.46 -8.78
C GLY A 56 -0.45 -2.77 -7.48
N VAL A 57 -0.06 -3.54 -6.46
CA VAL A 57 0.48 -2.96 -5.22
C VAL A 57 1.93 -2.54 -5.43
N PHE A 58 2.28 -1.36 -4.91
CA PHE A 58 3.64 -0.84 -4.98
C PHE A 58 4.63 -1.80 -4.33
N SER A 59 5.81 -1.97 -4.96
CA SER A 59 6.88 -2.83 -4.46
C SER A 59 6.46 -4.28 -4.20
N ALA A 60 5.63 -4.84 -5.11
CA ALA A 60 5.02 -6.15 -4.94
C ALA A 60 6.01 -7.35 -4.97
N ASN A 61 7.25 -7.16 -5.43
CA ASN A 61 8.22 -8.24 -5.64
C ASN A 61 9.50 -8.10 -4.83
N GLU A 62 9.79 -6.90 -4.32
CA GLU A 62 11.04 -6.58 -3.62
C GLU A 62 10.88 -5.38 -2.71
N LEU A 63 11.80 -5.20 -1.77
CA LEU A 63 11.83 -4.04 -0.90
C LEU A 63 12.27 -2.80 -1.69
N ASP A 64 11.44 -1.77 -1.68
CA ASP A 64 11.75 -0.48 -2.29
C ASP A 64 12.88 0.24 -1.54
N ASN A 65 13.73 0.93 -2.28
CA ASN A 65 14.89 1.65 -1.72
C ASN A 65 14.48 2.80 -0.79
N GLY A 66 13.40 3.53 -1.12
CA GLY A 66 12.87 4.60 -0.27
C GLY A 66 12.34 4.04 1.05
N THR A 67 11.61 2.94 0.99
CA THR A 67 11.15 2.21 2.19
C THR A 67 12.32 1.71 3.02
N SER A 68 13.36 1.14 2.40
CA SER A 68 14.57 0.70 3.10
C SER A 68 15.29 1.86 3.80
N LEU A 69 15.45 2.99 3.11
CA LEU A 69 16.03 4.19 3.68
C LEU A 69 15.20 4.71 4.86
N LEU A 70 13.89 4.80 4.70
CA LEU A 70 12.99 5.28 5.75
C LEU A 70 13.07 4.39 7.01
N LEU A 71 13.03 3.07 6.83
CA LEU A 71 13.20 2.10 7.93
C LEU A 71 14.54 2.27 8.65
N SER A 72 15.63 2.56 7.94
CA SER A 72 16.95 2.79 8.54
C SER A 72 17.02 4.01 9.47
N THR A 73 16.07 4.93 9.35
CA THR A 73 15.97 6.12 10.24
C THR A 73 15.27 5.81 11.57
N LEU A 74 14.63 4.67 11.70
CA LEU A 74 13.89 4.25 12.90
C LEU A 74 14.83 3.65 13.94
N THR A 75 15.77 4.46 14.42
CA THR A 75 16.84 4.01 15.36
C THR A 75 16.45 4.04 16.83
N SER A 76 15.36 4.73 17.17
CA SER A 76 14.86 4.85 18.55
C SER A 76 13.66 3.93 18.77
N PRO A 77 13.43 3.47 20.02
CA PRO A 77 12.24 2.69 20.34
C PRO A 77 10.96 3.46 20.04
N ILE A 78 10.04 2.82 19.29
CA ILE A 78 8.75 3.38 18.93
C ILE A 78 7.70 2.84 19.89
N GLN A 79 6.92 3.72 20.48
CA GLN A 79 5.82 3.43 21.39
C GLN A 79 4.63 4.33 21.07
N GLY A 80 3.44 3.96 21.57
CA GLY A 80 2.23 4.72 21.34
C GLY A 80 1.63 4.44 19.97
N LYS A 81 0.86 5.40 19.47
CA LYS A 81 0.07 5.25 18.25
C LYS A 81 0.88 5.63 17.02
N VAL A 82 0.95 4.72 16.07
CA VAL A 82 1.64 4.89 14.79
C VAL A 82 0.66 4.80 13.64
N LEU A 83 0.75 5.73 12.70
CA LEU A 83 0.00 5.72 11.46
C LEU A 83 0.94 5.60 10.26
N ASP A 84 0.80 4.53 9.50
CA ASP A 84 1.50 4.30 8.22
C ASP A 84 0.53 4.67 7.08
N VAL A 85 0.80 5.80 6.42
CA VAL A 85 -0.06 6.37 5.37
C VAL A 85 0.45 5.96 3.98
N GLY A 86 -0.43 5.34 3.17
CA GLY A 86 -0.04 4.77 1.89
C GLY A 86 0.78 3.50 2.09
N CYS A 87 0.27 2.59 2.92
CA CYS A 87 1.04 1.45 3.44
C CYS A 87 1.40 0.38 2.39
N GLY A 88 0.77 0.39 1.21
CA GLY A 88 1.01 -0.62 0.18
C GLY A 88 0.82 -2.04 0.71
N ALA A 89 1.85 -2.87 0.61
CA ALA A 89 1.86 -4.24 1.15
C ALA A 89 2.05 -4.31 2.69
N GLY A 90 2.09 -3.16 3.38
CA GLY A 90 2.21 -3.08 4.83
C GLY A 90 3.63 -3.29 5.37
N VAL A 91 4.66 -3.02 4.57
CA VAL A 91 6.06 -3.26 4.93
C VAL A 91 6.46 -2.45 6.17
N ILE A 92 6.23 -1.12 6.13
CA ILE A 92 6.66 -0.21 7.20
C ILE A 92 5.93 -0.53 8.49
N GLY A 93 4.59 -0.58 8.45
CA GLY A 93 3.78 -0.87 9.63
C GLY A 93 4.11 -2.23 10.24
N SER A 94 4.32 -3.27 9.42
CA SER A 94 4.68 -4.61 9.89
C SER A 94 6.08 -4.64 10.54
N MET A 95 7.05 -3.94 9.96
CA MET A 95 8.39 -3.79 10.56
C MET A 95 8.31 -3.09 11.91
N ILE A 96 7.58 -1.97 11.99
CA ILE A 96 7.39 -1.27 13.26
C ILE A 96 6.75 -2.20 14.28
N LYS A 97 5.65 -2.87 13.95
CA LYS A 97 4.98 -3.77 14.90
C LYS A 97 5.85 -4.90 15.38
N LYS A 98 6.66 -5.48 14.48
CA LYS A 98 7.56 -6.60 14.81
C LYS A 98 8.66 -6.20 15.78
N TYR A 99 9.36 -5.11 15.51
CA TYR A 99 10.51 -4.68 16.32
C TYR A 99 10.14 -3.77 17.47
N HIS A 100 8.92 -3.21 17.46
CA HIS A 100 8.37 -2.37 18.51
C HIS A 100 6.97 -2.87 18.92
N PRO A 101 6.85 -4.02 19.60
CA PRO A 101 5.58 -4.68 19.88
C PRO A 101 4.61 -3.85 20.74
N LYS A 102 5.12 -2.83 21.43
CA LYS A 102 4.30 -1.87 22.20
C LYS A 102 3.67 -0.77 21.34
N ALA A 103 4.06 -0.64 20.08
CA ALA A 103 3.43 0.29 19.16
C ALA A 103 2.02 -0.19 18.80
N ASP A 104 1.07 0.74 18.81
CA ASP A 104 -0.29 0.54 18.30
C ASP A 104 -0.32 1.03 16.84
N VAL A 105 -0.23 0.09 15.89
CA VAL A 105 -0.01 0.39 14.48
C VAL A 105 -1.32 0.38 13.71
N THR A 106 -1.62 1.51 13.08
CA THR A 106 -2.66 1.67 12.07
C THR A 106 -2.01 1.91 10.72
N MET A 107 -2.43 1.18 9.71
CA MET A 107 -1.98 1.31 8.33
C MET A 107 -3.14 1.77 7.46
N THR A 108 -2.88 2.63 6.49
CA THR A 108 -3.92 3.13 5.59
C THR A 108 -3.45 3.14 4.15
N ASP A 109 -4.39 2.87 3.26
CA ASP A 109 -4.17 3.01 1.81
C ASP A 109 -5.51 3.30 1.12
N ILE A 110 -5.46 3.94 -0.05
CA ILE A 110 -6.64 4.15 -0.90
C ILE A 110 -6.92 2.93 -1.78
N HIS A 111 -5.91 2.13 -2.06
CA HIS A 111 -5.97 1.03 -3.01
C HIS A 111 -6.45 -0.26 -2.34
N ALA A 112 -7.56 -0.83 -2.79
CA ALA A 112 -8.17 -2.02 -2.18
C ALA A 112 -7.22 -3.23 -2.13
N MET A 113 -6.37 -3.44 -3.16
CA MET A 113 -5.40 -4.54 -3.17
C MET A 113 -4.27 -4.30 -2.17
N ALA A 114 -3.87 -3.05 -1.92
CA ALA A 114 -2.91 -2.69 -0.88
C ALA A 114 -3.47 -3.02 0.51
N ILE A 115 -4.72 -2.63 0.80
CA ILE A 115 -5.41 -2.96 2.04
C ILE A 115 -5.43 -4.48 2.29
N GLN A 116 -5.77 -5.28 1.28
CA GLN A 116 -5.76 -6.73 1.41
C GLN A 116 -4.35 -7.27 1.61
N SER A 117 -3.37 -6.73 0.90
CA SER A 117 -1.97 -7.13 1.00
C SER A 117 -1.40 -6.85 2.39
N ALA A 118 -1.64 -5.67 2.94
CA ALA A 118 -1.21 -5.30 4.28
C ALA A 118 -1.85 -6.20 5.36
N ARG A 119 -3.14 -6.51 5.23
CA ARG A 119 -3.83 -7.46 6.13
C ARG A 119 -3.23 -8.86 6.05
N GLN A 120 -2.96 -9.35 4.85
CA GLN A 120 -2.33 -10.66 4.65
C GLN A 120 -0.90 -10.68 5.22
N THR A 121 -0.13 -9.61 5.01
CA THR A 121 1.22 -9.47 5.57
C THR A 121 1.20 -9.53 7.10
N LEU A 122 0.29 -8.80 7.76
CA LEU A 122 0.13 -8.89 9.21
C LEU A 122 -0.24 -10.31 9.66
N ALA A 123 -1.27 -10.91 9.05
CA ALA A 123 -1.78 -12.22 9.43
C ALA A 123 -0.71 -13.32 9.32
N GLU A 124 -0.01 -13.36 8.20
CA GLU A 124 1.03 -14.37 7.92
C GLU A 124 2.27 -14.24 8.80
N ASN A 125 2.52 -13.06 9.33
CA ASN A 125 3.59 -12.81 10.30
C ASN A 125 3.11 -12.80 11.76
N GLN A 126 1.83 -13.12 12.01
CA GLN A 126 1.22 -13.14 13.35
C GLN A 126 1.37 -11.80 14.09
N LEU A 127 1.24 -10.71 13.35
CA LEU A 127 1.32 -9.36 13.88
C LEU A 127 -0.07 -8.74 14.03
N GLU A 128 -0.26 -8.02 15.12
CA GLU A 128 -1.48 -7.25 15.35
C GLU A 128 -1.34 -5.83 14.81
N GLY A 129 -2.40 -5.33 14.17
CA GLY A 129 -2.46 -3.97 13.64
C GLY A 129 -3.79 -3.73 12.94
N GLN A 130 -4.14 -2.47 12.77
CA GLN A 130 -5.34 -2.07 12.05
C GLN A 130 -4.98 -1.71 10.60
N VAL A 131 -5.84 -2.08 9.66
CA VAL A 131 -5.68 -1.69 8.25
C VAL A 131 -7.00 -1.10 7.76
N ILE A 132 -7.00 0.19 7.42
CA ILE A 132 -8.17 1.02 7.12
C ILE A 132 -8.04 1.58 5.71
N ALA A 133 -9.12 1.49 4.92
CA ALA A 133 -9.20 2.17 3.64
C ALA A 133 -9.39 3.68 3.87
N SER A 134 -8.44 4.51 3.41
CA SER A 134 -8.49 5.95 3.59
C SER A 134 -7.72 6.67 2.48
N ASP A 135 -8.28 7.74 1.97
CA ASP A 135 -7.54 8.72 1.18
C ASP A 135 -6.89 9.69 2.16
N VAL A 136 -5.57 9.55 2.29
CA VAL A 136 -4.75 10.19 3.32
C VAL A 136 -5.41 10.06 4.71
N PHE A 137 -6.04 11.10 5.23
CA PHE A 137 -6.68 11.13 6.55
C PHE A 137 -8.21 11.06 6.52
N SER A 138 -8.85 10.87 5.37
CA SER A 138 -10.30 11.01 5.20
C SER A 138 -11.14 10.11 6.14
N HIS A 139 -10.60 8.97 6.58
CA HIS A 139 -11.24 8.03 7.48
C HIS A 139 -10.42 7.79 8.75
N ILE A 140 -9.54 8.72 9.09
CA ILE A 140 -8.65 8.61 10.25
C ILE A 140 -9.10 9.55 11.34
N GLU A 141 -9.36 8.97 12.51
CA GLU A 141 -9.71 9.70 13.72
C GLU A 141 -8.60 9.62 14.76
N GLY A 142 -8.52 10.66 15.58
CA GLY A 142 -7.59 10.70 16.69
C GLY A 142 -6.22 11.27 16.34
N LYS A 143 -5.27 11.00 17.24
CA LYS A 143 -3.91 11.52 17.17
C LYS A 143 -2.89 10.42 17.33
N PHE A 144 -1.73 10.59 16.68
CA PHE A 144 -0.65 9.63 16.59
C PHE A 144 0.66 10.24 17.10
N ASP A 145 1.50 9.40 17.67
CA ASP A 145 2.82 9.79 18.13
C ASP A 145 3.85 9.78 16.99
N LEU A 146 3.58 8.94 15.99
CA LEU A 146 4.33 8.89 14.74
C LEU A 146 3.37 8.74 13.57
N ILE A 147 3.48 9.61 12.59
CA ILE A 147 2.92 9.44 11.25
C ILE A 147 4.08 9.18 10.31
N ILE A 148 4.01 8.09 9.54
CA ILE A 148 5.08 7.69 8.63
C ILE A 148 4.49 7.39 7.25
N SER A 149 5.23 7.75 6.19
CA SER A 149 4.78 7.52 4.82
C SER A 149 5.97 7.43 3.86
N ASN A 150 5.91 6.52 2.91
CA ASN A 150 6.73 6.53 1.71
C ASN A 150 5.81 6.72 0.50
N PRO A 151 5.41 7.96 0.19
CA PRO A 151 4.42 8.23 -0.84
C PRO A 151 4.97 7.92 -2.24
N PRO A 152 4.10 7.56 -3.21
CA PRO A 152 4.53 7.30 -4.58
C PRO A 152 5.03 8.59 -5.25
N PHE A 153 6.27 8.57 -5.76
CA PHE A 153 6.85 9.71 -6.51
C PHE A 153 6.77 9.56 -8.02
N HIS A 154 6.26 8.43 -8.54
CA HIS A 154 6.32 8.07 -9.95
C HIS A 154 4.97 8.00 -10.67
N ASP A 155 3.85 8.04 -9.97
CA ASP A 155 2.50 7.97 -10.56
C ASP A 155 1.95 9.35 -10.83
N GLY A 156 2.28 9.91 -12.02
CA GLY A 156 1.70 11.18 -12.49
C GLY A 156 1.96 12.36 -11.54
N ILE A 157 2.84 13.26 -11.93
CA ILE A 157 3.38 14.35 -11.10
C ILE A 157 2.30 15.12 -10.31
N ASP A 158 1.11 15.31 -10.88
CA ASP A 158 0.06 16.11 -10.25
C ASP A 158 -0.68 15.37 -9.11
N THR A 159 -0.99 14.09 -9.26
CA THR A 159 -1.82 13.35 -8.28
C THR A 159 -1.01 12.95 -7.04
N ALA A 160 0.23 12.47 -7.24
CA ALA A 160 1.15 12.14 -6.14
C ALA A 160 1.49 13.40 -5.34
N TYR A 161 1.68 14.53 -6.03
CA TYR A 161 1.98 15.81 -5.37
C TYR A 161 0.82 16.31 -4.51
N CYS A 162 -0.43 16.10 -4.94
CA CYS A 162 -1.61 16.47 -4.15
C CYS A 162 -1.68 15.66 -2.85
N ALA A 163 -1.50 14.35 -2.90
CA ALA A 163 -1.54 13.49 -1.70
C ALA A 163 -0.42 13.82 -0.70
N VAL A 164 0.81 14.05 -1.19
CA VAL A 164 1.94 14.46 -0.33
C VAL A 164 1.70 15.83 0.30
N LYS A 165 1.18 16.78 -0.47
CA LYS A 165 0.82 18.12 0.03
C LYS A 165 -0.24 18.03 1.12
N GLU A 166 -1.27 17.21 0.90
CA GLU A 166 -2.34 16.99 1.85
C GLU A 166 -1.80 16.33 3.12
N LEU A 167 -0.98 15.28 2.99
CA LEU A 167 -0.31 14.63 4.10
C LEU A 167 0.44 15.64 4.98
N ILE A 168 1.30 16.47 4.38
CA ILE A 168 2.10 17.45 5.13
C ILE A 168 1.20 18.51 5.79
N GLN A 169 0.19 19.00 5.07
CA GLN A 169 -0.68 20.06 5.59
C GLN A 169 -1.59 19.60 6.73
N GLN A 170 -2.08 18.36 6.66
CA GLN A 170 -3.04 17.83 7.60
C GLN A 170 -2.40 17.09 8.78
N ALA A 171 -1.18 16.56 8.64
CA ALA A 171 -0.48 15.78 9.67
C ALA A 171 -0.50 16.46 11.05
N LYS A 172 -0.33 17.78 11.10
CA LYS A 172 -0.34 18.56 12.35
C LYS A 172 -1.65 18.39 13.15
N TRP A 173 -2.76 18.09 12.49
CA TRP A 173 -4.05 17.88 13.16
C TRP A 173 -4.20 16.47 13.72
N HIS A 174 -3.38 15.54 13.20
CA HIS A 174 -3.36 14.12 13.58
C HIS A 174 -2.13 13.74 14.41
N LEU A 175 -1.28 14.70 14.78
CA LEU A 175 -0.15 14.45 15.68
C LEU A 175 -0.48 14.82 17.12
N THR A 176 0.03 14.01 18.06
CA THR A 176 0.08 14.37 19.48
C THR A 176 1.07 15.53 19.71
N ALA A 177 1.05 16.13 20.90
CA ALA A 177 2.08 17.08 21.29
C ALA A 177 3.45 16.37 21.34
N GLY A 178 4.40 16.82 20.50
CA GLY A 178 5.70 16.17 20.34
C GLY A 178 5.72 14.97 19.40
N GLY A 179 4.61 14.66 18.73
CA GLY A 179 4.53 13.64 17.69
C GLY A 179 5.30 14.05 16.43
N GLU A 180 5.73 13.08 15.65
CA GLU A 180 6.58 13.26 14.47
C GLU A 180 5.85 12.84 13.18
N LEU A 181 6.14 13.52 12.07
CA LEU A 181 5.89 13.08 10.69
C LEU A 181 7.23 12.71 10.06
N ARG A 182 7.32 11.53 9.49
CA ARG A 182 8.50 11.05 8.74
C ARG A 182 8.12 10.55 7.36
#